data_c67ff4640037f375bdf2f2a8bf05a9d0
#
_entry.id   c67ff4640037f375bdf2f2a8bf05a9d0
#
_cell.length_a   1.000
_cell.length_b   1.000
_cell.length_c   1.000
_cell.angle_alpha   90.00
_cell.angle_beta   90.00
_cell.angle_gamma   90.00
#
_symmetry.space_group_name_H-M   'P 1'
#
loop_
_entity.id
_entity.type
_entity.pdbx_description
1 polymer ?
#
loop_
_entity_poly.entity_id
_entity_poly.type
_entity_poly.pdbx_seq_one_letter_code
_entity_poly.pdbx_strand_id
1 'polypeptide(L)'
;MKKFIVFYCTLFTVLTSFSQQKNGLTFFETNANLTFKINENFEFGNTNDEPFFVPSEILIRFGIGYEYKKKIAISFNTGFDYHFDYFIGTIPTYFTFQYNLWTKEDDAFYVLFNTGRLWRLAERFSDGDYRALGVGCRFESGSKLKPTLKIIYHQKKIKNFENGSYDNISLGIGFTIF
;
A
#
# COMPACT_ATOMS: atom_id res chain seq x y z
N MET A 1 26.24 -19.09 -9.39
CA MET A 1 26.40 -18.76 -7.97
C MET A 1 27.20 -17.48 -7.73
N LYS A 2 28.42 -17.28 -8.29
CA LYS A 2 29.24 -16.08 -8.04
C LYS A 2 28.53 -14.75 -8.38
N LYS A 3 27.72 -14.67 -9.46
CA LYS A 3 26.98 -13.47 -9.87
C LYS A 3 25.89 -13.07 -8.85
N PHE A 4 25.24 -14.03 -8.21
CA PHE A 4 24.25 -13.79 -7.17
C PHE A 4 24.87 -13.23 -5.88
N ILE A 5 26.03 -13.74 -5.49
CA ILE A 5 26.75 -13.25 -4.29
C ILE A 5 27.17 -11.79 -4.50
N VAL A 6 27.71 -11.44 -5.68
CA VAL A 6 28.08 -10.06 -6.00
C VAL A 6 26.86 -9.14 -5.99
N PHE A 7 25.72 -9.58 -6.53
CA PHE A 7 24.48 -8.81 -6.51
C PHE A 7 23.97 -8.58 -5.08
N TYR A 8 24.00 -9.61 -4.22
CA TYR A 8 23.62 -9.46 -2.80
C TYR A 8 24.58 -8.55 -2.04
N CYS A 9 25.89 -8.66 -2.27
CA CYS A 9 26.87 -7.80 -1.63
C CYS A 9 26.73 -6.34 -2.07
N THR A 10 26.50 -6.06 -3.36
CA THR A 10 26.25 -4.70 -3.84
C THR A 10 24.92 -4.14 -3.32
N LEU A 11 23.87 -4.95 -3.24
CA LEU A 11 22.59 -4.53 -2.65
C LEU A 11 22.76 -4.18 -1.17
N PHE A 12 23.51 -4.99 -0.42
CA PHE A 12 23.76 -4.77 1.01
C PHE A 12 24.62 -3.53 1.26
N THR A 13 25.65 -3.28 0.44
CA THR A 13 26.48 -2.06 0.55
C THR A 13 25.72 -0.80 0.19
N VAL A 14 24.82 -0.86 -0.80
CA VAL A 14 23.94 0.26 -1.13
C VAL A 14 23.00 0.57 0.03
N LEU A 15 22.35 -0.44 0.63
CA LEU A 15 21.45 -0.26 1.78
C LEU A 15 22.18 0.33 3.02
N THR A 16 23.41 -0.10 3.30
CA THR A 16 24.19 0.44 4.42
C THR A 16 24.68 1.88 4.17
N SER A 17 24.97 2.25 2.91
CA SER A 17 25.37 3.62 2.55
C SER A 17 24.24 4.63 2.76
N PHE A 18 22.98 4.25 2.54
CA PHE A 18 21.82 5.10 2.82
C PHE A 18 21.57 5.32 4.32
N SER A 19 22.00 4.40 5.19
CA SER A 19 21.83 4.50 6.64
C SER A 19 22.68 5.59 7.30
N GLN A 20 23.73 6.08 6.65
CA GLN A 20 24.66 7.06 7.24
C GLN A 20 24.37 8.52 6.88
N GLN A 21 23.36 8.79 6.07
CA GLN A 21 23.07 10.16 5.64
C GLN A 21 22.28 10.94 6.70
N LYS A 22 22.86 12.03 7.19
CA LYS A 22 22.35 12.97 8.20
C LYS A 22 20.92 13.51 7.96
N ASN A 23 20.35 13.29 6.78
CA ASN A 23 19.09 13.90 6.30
C ASN A 23 17.99 12.90 5.95
N GLY A 24 18.16 11.61 6.19
CA GLY A 24 17.15 10.62 5.85
C GLY A 24 17.16 9.38 6.74
N LEU A 25 16.03 8.71 6.83
CA LEU A 25 15.82 7.53 7.66
C LEU A 25 15.28 6.40 6.81
N THR A 26 15.84 5.21 6.97
CA THR A 26 15.25 3.97 6.44
C THR A 26 14.12 3.54 7.35
N PHE A 27 13.03 3.09 6.79
CA PHE A 27 11.89 2.60 7.54
C PHE A 27 11.34 1.30 6.99
N PHE A 28 10.67 0.57 7.86
CA PHE A 28 9.80 -0.55 7.51
C PHE A 28 8.36 -0.15 7.77
N GLU A 29 7.44 -0.59 6.92
CA GLU A 29 6.02 -0.39 7.16
C GLU A 29 5.25 -1.70 7.05
N THR A 30 4.20 -1.80 7.85
CA THR A 30 3.20 -2.85 7.74
C THR A 30 1.82 -2.22 7.87
N ASN A 31 0.87 -2.66 7.03
CA ASN A 31 -0.48 -2.13 7.01
C ASN A 31 -1.48 -3.26 6.77
N ALA A 32 -2.61 -3.17 7.45
CA ALA A 32 -3.81 -3.94 7.14
C ALA A 32 -4.89 -2.96 6.67
N ASN A 33 -5.49 -3.23 5.51
CA ASN A 33 -6.52 -2.37 4.94
C ASN A 33 -7.76 -3.21 4.66
N LEU A 34 -8.92 -2.64 4.94
CA LEU A 34 -10.22 -3.13 4.52
C LEU A 34 -10.71 -2.26 3.37
N THR A 35 -11.08 -2.86 2.26
CA THR A 35 -11.61 -2.15 1.10
C THR A 35 -13.12 -2.25 1.05
N PHE A 36 -13.71 -1.23 0.47
CA PHE A 36 -15.14 -1.10 0.28
C PHE A 36 -15.41 -0.78 -1.19
N LYS A 37 -16.40 -1.44 -1.76
CA LYS A 37 -17.02 -1.03 -3.02
C LYS A 37 -18.29 -0.23 -2.73
N ILE A 38 -18.60 0.70 -3.62
CA ILE A 38 -19.88 1.44 -3.58
C ILE A 38 -20.94 0.56 -4.22
N ASN A 39 -22.06 0.38 -3.52
CA ASN A 39 -23.21 -0.29 -4.09
C ASN A 39 -23.95 0.67 -5.03
N GLU A 40 -23.85 0.44 -6.33
CA GLU A 40 -24.49 1.25 -7.37
C GLU A 40 -26.04 1.18 -7.33
N ASN A 41 -26.59 0.14 -6.71
CA ASN A 41 -28.03 -0.07 -6.56
C ASN A 41 -28.59 0.50 -5.25
N PHE A 42 -27.78 1.24 -4.49
CA PHE A 42 -28.22 1.81 -3.23
C PHE A 42 -29.20 2.97 -3.47
N GLU A 43 -30.39 2.89 -2.89
CA GLU A 43 -31.41 3.94 -2.92
C GLU A 43 -31.67 4.46 -1.50
N PHE A 44 -31.58 5.78 -1.30
CA PHE A 44 -31.89 6.39 -0.01
C PHE A 44 -33.39 6.21 0.35
N GLY A 45 -33.65 5.55 1.47
CA GLY A 45 -35.01 5.42 2.02
C GLY A 45 -35.74 4.14 1.62
N ASN A 46 -35.13 3.21 0.95
CA ASN A 46 -35.67 1.89 0.68
C ASN A 46 -35.34 0.93 1.82
N THR A 47 -36.33 0.24 2.40
CA THR A 47 -36.19 -0.63 3.59
C THR A 47 -35.58 -2.02 3.30
N ASN A 48 -35.30 -2.33 2.05
CA ASN A 48 -34.63 -3.59 1.64
C ASN A 48 -33.11 -3.43 1.50
N ASP A 49 -32.50 -2.59 2.29
CA ASP A 49 -31.24 -1.94 2.01
C ASP A 49 -30.02 -2.84 2.17
N GLU A 50 -29.42 -3.18 1.06
CA GLU A 50 -27.99 -3.47 1.02
C GLU A 50 -27.20 -2.20 1.39
N PRO A 51 -26.15 -2.29 2.22
CA PRO A 51 -25.40 -1.10 2.67
C PRO A 51 -24.73 -0.38 1.50
N PHE A 52 -24.63 0.95 1.58
CA PHE A 52 -23.95 1.78 0.58
C PHE A 52 -22.47 1.36 0.38
N PHE A 53 -21.79 1.05 1.50
CA PHE A 53 -20.44 0.51 1.50
C PHE A 53 -20.45 -0.98 1.80
N VAL A 54 -19.99 -1.77 0.83
CA VAL A 54 -19.89 -3.24 0.98
C VAL A 54 -18.42 -3.61 1.11
N PRO A 55 -18.00 -4.29 2.21
CA PRO A 55 -16.64 -4.82 2.31
C PRO A 55 -16.33 -5.76 1.15
N SER A 56 -15.22 -5.53 0.46
CA SER A 56 -14.88 -6.25 -0.79
C SER A 56 -13.57 -7.00 -0.72
N GLU A 57 -12.59 -6.48 0.02
CA GLU A 57 -11.27 -7.10 0.13
C GLU A 57 -10.60 -6.84 1.48
N ILE A 58 -9.68 -7.72 1.82
CA ILE A 58 -8.67 -7.48 2.85
C ILE A 58 -7.29 -7.41 2.19
N LEU A 59 -6.50 -6.38 2.55
CA LEU A 59 -5.16 -6.18 2.03
C LEU A 59 -4.17 -6.16 3.18
N ILE A 60 -3.15 -7.00 3.11
CA ILE A 60 -2.02 -6.98 4.05
C ILE A 60 -0.79 -6.51 3.28
N ARG A 61 -0.07 -5.53 3.79
CA ARG A 61 1.05 -4.87 3.13
C ARG A 61 2.28 -4.84 4.02
N PHE A 62 3.42 -5.02 3.38
CA PHE A 62 4.75 -4.89 3.98
C PHE A 62 5.61 -4.06 3.04
N GLY A 63 6.40 -3.16 3.58
CA GLY A 63 7.26 -2.30 2.80
C GLY A 63 8.57 -1.95 3.48
N ILE A 64 9.55 -1.62 2.66
CA ILE A 64 10.80 -1.02 3.08
C ILE A 64 11.01 0.24 2.28
N GLY A 65 11.41 1.32 2.96
CA GLY A 65 11.53 2.61 2.32
C GLY A 65 12.60 3.50 2.94
N TYR A 66 12.71 4.66 2.34
CA TYR A 66 13.61 5.72 2.76
C TYR A 66 12.86 7.05 2.76
N GLU A 67 12.89 7.75 3.89
CA GLU A 67 12.33 9.08 4.04
C GLU A 67 13.45 10.13 4.05
N TYR A 68 13.39 11.09 3.15
CA TYR A 68 14.35 12.19 3.02
C TYR A 68 13.81 13.47 3.62
N LYS A 69 14.55 14.04 4.57
CA LYS A 69 14.25 15.33 5.26
C LYS A 69 12.83 15.38 5.85
N LYS A 70 12.26 14.27 6.24
CA LYS A 70 10.86 14.17 6.70
C LYS A 70 9.84 14.75 5.67
N LYS A 71 10.23 14.89 4.40
CA LYS A 71 9.42 15.56 3.38
C LYS A 71 8.96 14.61 2.28
N ILE A 72 9.86 13.77 1.79
CA ILE A 72 9.61 12.83 0.70
C ILE A 72 10.00 11.45 1.18
N ALA A 73 9.14 10.45 0.92
CA ALA A 73 9.49 9.06 1.13
C ALA A 73 9.25 8.24 -0.14
N ILE A 74 10.10 7.24 -0.33
CA ILE A 74 9.95 6.24 -1.38
C ILE A 74 10.06 4.89 -0.72
N SER A 75 9.12 3.98 -1.00
CA SER A 75 9.18 2.61 -0.51
C SER A 75 8.86 1.60 -1.60
N PHE A 76 9.42 0.40 -1.46
CA PHE A 76 9.04 -0.79 -2.18
C PHE A 76 8.17 -1.65 -1.29
N ASN A 77 7.03 -2.06 -1.81
CA ASN A 77 5.99 -2.73 -1.06
C ASN A 77 5.57 -4.03 -1.74
N THR A 78 5.17 -4.99 -0.93
CA THR A 78 4.52 -6.23 -1.34
C THR A 78 3.45 -6.59 -0.32
N GLY A 79 2.67 -7.63 -0.60
CA GLY A 79 1.66 -8.08 0.34
C GLY A 79 0.75 -9.14 -0.25
N PHE A 80 -0.43 -9.21 0.34
CA PHE A 80 -1.46 -10.15 -0.06
C PHE A 80 -2.81 -9.45 -0.09
N ASP A 81 -3.56 -9.63 -1.19
CA ASP A 81 -4.92 -9.16 -1.37
C ASP A 81 -5.85 -10.36 -1.46
N TYR A 82 -6.93 -10.34 -0.70
CA TYR A 82 -7.97 -11.34 -0.78
C TYR A 82 -9.33 -10.70 -1.03
N HIS A 83 -9.90 -10.99 -2.22
CA HIS A 83 -11.21 -10.51 -2.65
C HIS A 83 -12.30 -11.47 -2.18
N PHE A 84 -13.28 -10.96 -1.45
CA PHE A 84 -14.36 -11.78 -0.89
C PHE A 84 -15.33 -12.26 -1.97
N ASP A 85 -15.74 -11.38 -2.89
CA ASP A 85 -16.76 -11.69 -3.89
C ASP A 85 -16.28 -12.71 -4.93
N TYR A 86 -14.99 -12.68 -5.26
CA TYR A 86 -14.41 -13.50 -6.32
C TYR A 86 -13.58 -14.68 -5.82
N PHE A 87 -13.35 -14.71 -4.50
CA PHE A 87 -12.44 -15.69 -3.87
C PHE A 87 -11.05 -15.71 -4.54
N ILE A 88 -10.52 -14.52 -4.82
CA ILE A 88 -9.25 -14.36 -5.53
C ILE A 88 -8.20 -13.84 -4.57
N GLY A 89 -7.06 -14.53 -4.54
CA GLY A 89 -5.83 -14.02 -3.93
C GLY A 89 -4.88 -13.44 -4.96
N THR A 90 -4.29 -12.29 -4.69
CA THR A 90 -3.22 -11.68 -5.50
C THR A 90 -2.07 -11.21 -4.63
N ILE A 91 -0.87 -11.17 -5.21
CA ILE A 91 0.33 -10.61 -4.59
C ILE A 91 0.68 -9.32 -5.33
N PRO A 92 0.45 -8.14 -4.75
CA PRO A 92 0.92 -6.88 -5.31
C PRO A 92 2.40 -6.68 -5.02
N THR A 93 3.10 -6.09 -6.01
CA THR A 93 4.44 -5.53 -5.83
C THR A 93 4.46 -4.14 -6.43
N TYR A 94 4.81 -3.14 -5.64
CA TYR A 94 4.68 -1.75 -6.09
C TYR A 94 5.65 -0.81 -5.36
N PHE A 95 5.89 0.33 -6.00
CA PHE A 95 6.56 1.47 -5.39
C PHE A 95 5.52 2.46 -4.85
N THR A 96 5.81 3.02 -3.68
CA THR A 96 5.08 4.14 -3.11
C THR A 96 5.94 5.39 -3.18
N PHE A 97 5.38 6.46 -3.67
CA PHE A 97 5.90 7.81 -3.57
C PHE A 97 5.03 8.58 -2.58
N GLN A 98 5.63 9.07 -1.52
CA GLN A 98 4.92 9.80 -0.46
C GLN A 98 5.49 11.21 -0.35
N TYR A 99 4.60 12.19 -0.20
CA TYR A 99 4.95 13.57 0.08
C TYR A 99 4.24 14.03 1.36
N ASN A 100 5.03 14.41 2.37
CA ASN A 100 4.51 14.90 3.63
C ASN A 100 4.12 16.38 3.46
N LEU A 101 2.82 16.64 3.48
CA LEU A 101 2.23 17.99 3.39
C LEU A 101 2.51 18.79 4.65
N TRP A 102 2.40 18.12 5.79
CA TRP A 102 2.63 18.70 7.10
C TRP A 102 3.41 17.69 7.97
N THR A 103 4.36 18.22 8.75
CA THR A 103 5.13 17.44 9.72
C THR A 103 5.36 18.23 10.99
N LYS A 104 5.15 17.60 12.14
CA LYS A 104 5.48 18.14 13.44
C LYS A 104 6.07 17.02 14.28
N GLU A 105 7.35 17.15 14.66
CA GLU A 105 8.12 16.08 15.29
C GLU A 105 8.15 14.83 14.40
N ASP A 106 7.46 13.75 14.79
CA ASP A 106 7.30 12.53 13.98
C ASP A 106 5.86 12.35 13.46
N ASP A 107 4.93 13.24 13.84
CA ASP A 107 3.63 13.33 13.19
C ASP A 107 3.78 13.78 11.74
N ALA A 108 3.02 13.17 10.86
CA ALA A 108 2.95 13.59 9.47
C ALA A 108 1.55 13.41 8.90
N PHE A 109 1.10 14.39 8.11
CA PHE A 109 -0.01 14.23 7.17
C PHE A 109 0.56 14.22 5.77
N TYR A 110 0.21 13.22 4.97
CA TYR A 110 0.83 13.00 3.68
C TYR A 110 -0.14 12.55 2.59
N VAL A 111 0.27 12.77 1.36
CA VAL A 111 -0.31 12.17 0.16
C VAL A 111 0.63 11.08 -0.33
N LEU A 112 0.06 10.03 -0.94
CA LEU A 112 0.83 8.94 -1.50
C LEU A 112 0.29 8.52 -2.87
N PHE A 113 1.21 8.05 -3.70
CA PHE A 113 0.93 7.44 -4.99
C PHE A 113 1.64 6.09 -5.08
N ASN A 114 0.89 5.06 -5.45
CA ASN A 114 1.41 3.71 -5.65
C ASN A 114 1.35 3.33 -7.13
N THR A 115 2.37 2.63 -7.60
CA THR A 115 2.39 2.07 -8.95
C THR A 115 3.18 0.77 -8.98
N GLY A 116 2.64 -0.25 -9.64
CA GLY A 116 3.26 -1.56 -9.69
C GLY A 116 2.43 -2.61 -10.41
N ARG A 117 2.62 -3.85 -10.00
CA ARG A 117 1.96 -5.02 -10.59
C ARG A 117 1.25 -5.88 -9.56
N LEU A 118 0.22 -6.57 -10.03
CA LEU A 118 -0.48 -7.64 -9.33
C LEU A 118 -0.08 -8.97 -9.95
N TRP A 119 0.41 -9.88 -9.11
CA TRP A 119 0.74 -11.24 -9.51
C TRP A 119 -0.42 -12.15 -9.10
N ARG A 120 -0.91 -12.94 -10.04
CA ARG A 120 -1.95 -13.94 -9.77
C ARG A 120 -1.40 -15.11 -8.96
N LEU A 121 -2.24 -15.67 -8.12
CA LEU A 121 -1.95 -16.92 -7.42
C LEU A 121 -2.64 -18.13 -8.08
N ALA A 122 -3.65 -17.89 -8.93
CA ALA A 122 -4.40 -18.93 -9.62
C ALA A 122 -4.44 -18.67 -11.12
N GLU A 123 -4.54 -19.72 -11.94
CA GLU A 123 -4.53 -19.64 -13.41
C GLU A 123 -5.79 -18.98 -14.00
N ARG A 124 -6.86 -18.83 -13.20
CA ARG A 124 -8.15 -18.29 -13.64
C ARG A 124 -8.09 -16.84 -14.14
N PHE A 125 -7.13 -16.03 -13.65
CA PHE A 125 -6.97 -14.63 -14.00
C PHE A 125 -5.55 -14.36 -14.49
N SER A 126 -5.37 -13.29 -15.26
CA SER A 126 -4.04 -12.82 -15.66
C SER A 126 -3.41 -11.93 -14.58
N ASP A 127 -2.10 -11.75 -14.66
CA ASP A 127 -1.42 -10.69 -13.95
C ASP A 127 -1.99 -9.33 -14.35
N GLY A 128 -1.88 -8.36 -13.45
CA GLY A 128 -2.47 -7.04 -13.63
C GLY A 128 -1.54 -5.89 -13.30
N ASP A 129 -1.99 -4.69 -13.63
CA ASP A 129 -1.36 -3.46 -13.22
C ASP A 129 -2.05 -2.91 -11.95
N TYR A 130 -1.26 -2.35 -11.05
CA TYR A 130 -1.72 -1.75 -9.80
C TYR A 130 -1.35 -0.28 -9.75
N ARG A 131 -2.33 0.56 -9.48
CA ARG A 131 -2.15 1.97 -9.15
C ARG A 131 -3.01 2.33 -7.96
N ALA A 132 -2.56 3.28 -7.16
CA ALA A 132 -3.38 3.81 -6.08
C ALA A 132 -2.97 5.24 -5.75
N LEU A 133 -3.94 6.00 -5.24
CA LEU A 133 -3.74 7.35 -4.74
C LEU A 133 -4.39 7.45 -3.36
N GLY A 134 -3.72 8.07 -2.40
CA GLY A 134 -4.27 8.14 -1.06
C GLY A 134 -3.71 9.26 -0.22
N VAL A 135 -4.29 9.37 0.96
CA VAL A 135 -3.84 10.25 2.04
C VAL A 135 -3.62 9.42 3.30
N GLY A 136 -2.74 9.89 4.16
CA GLY A 136 -2.51 9.22 5.44
C GLY A 136 -1.98 10.14 6.50
N CYS A 137 -2.11 9.65 7.73
CA CYS A 137 -1.53 10.26 8.92
C CYS A 137 -0.57 9.26 9.56
N ARG A 138 0.56 9.74 10.05
CA ARG A 138 1.47 9.04 10.93
C ARG A 138 1.49 9.77 12.25
N PHE A 139 1.44 9.04 13.35
CA PHE A 139 1.33 9.59 14.70
C PHE A 139 2.61 9.33 15.50
N GLU A 140 3.04 10.35 16.23
CA GLU A 140 4.10 10.23 17.25
C GLU A 140 3.65 9.25 18.35
N SER A 141 4.55 8.39 18.79
CA SER A 141 4.26 7.39 19.83
C SER A 141 5.34 7.30 20.92
N GLY A 142 6.33 8.22 20.91
CA GLY A 142 7.47 8.14 21.82
C GLY A 142 8.39 6.94 21.61
N SER A 143 8.11 6.10 20.61
CA SER A 143 8.87 4.89 20.24
C SER A 143 9.28 4.92 18.77
N LYS A 144 10.11 3.96 18.34
CA LYS A 144 10.44 3.79 16.91
C LYS A 144 9.25 3.32 16.07
N LEU A 145 8.24 2.73 16.71
CA LEU A 145 7.03 2.22 16.06
C LEU A 145 5.99 3.34 16.01
N LYS A 146 5.71 3.86 14.83
CA LYS A 146 4.78 4.97 14.61
C LYS A 146 3.48 4.45 14.00
N PRO A 147 2.33 4.59 14.68
CA PRO A 147 1.02 4.23 14.11
C PRO A 147 0.71 5.04 12.88
N THR A 148 0.02 4.42 11.92
CA THR A 148 -0.43 5.06 10.67
C THR A 148 -1.88 4.76 10.40
N LEU A 149 -2.58 5.75 9.83
CA LEU A 149 -3.92 5.63 9.29
C LEU A 149 -3.90 6.08 7.85
N LYS A 150 -4.54 5.32 6.94
CA LYS A 150 -4.53 5.60 5.50
C LYS A 150 -5.92 5.46 4.91
N ILE A 151 -6.27 6.35 3.98
CA ILE A 151 -7.42 6.20 3.08
C ILE A 151 -6.85 6.17 1.67
N ILE A 152 -7.12 5.10 0.92
CA ILE A 152 -6.48 4.88 -0.38
C ILE A 152 -7.54 4.44 -1.39
N TYR A 153 -7.57 5.13 -2.54
CA TYR A 153 -8.27 4.69 -3.74
C TYR A 153 -7.34 3.79 -4.55
N HIS A 154 -7.79 2.57 -4.86
CA HIS A 154 -7.04 1.57 -5.60
C HIS A 154 -7.67 1.37 -6.96
N GLN A 155 -6.84 1.27 -7.99
CA GLN A 155 -7.19 0.84 -9.33
C GLN A 155 -6.38 -0.39 -9.71
N LYS A 156 -7.06 -1.51 -9.93
CA LYS A 156 -6.48 -2.78 -10.32
C LYS A 156 -6.96 -3.13 -11.72
N LYS A 157 -6.03 -3.18 -12.70
CA LYS A 157 -6.34 -3.58 -14.08
C LYS A 157 -5.91 -5.02 -14.29
N ILE A 158 -6.86 -5.91 -14.42
CA ILE A 158 -6.63 -7.35 -14.61
C ILE A 158 -7.29 -7.76 -15.93
N LYS A 159 -6.52 -8.29 -16.89
CA LYS A 159 -7.09 -8.86 -18.11
C LYS A 159 -8.02 -10.02 -17.72
N ASN A 160 -9.05 -10.24 -18.47
CA ASN A 160 -10.07 -11.29 -18.25
C ASN A 160 -10.90 -11.13 -16.96
N PHE A 161 -10.94 -9.93 -16.40
CA PHE A 161 -11.80 -9.61 -15.28
C PHE A 161 -12.91 -8.67 -15.79
N GLU A 162 -14.17 -9.03 -15.67
CA GLU A 162 -15.36 -8.26 -16.12
C GLU A 162 -15.05 -7.09 -17.08
N ASN A 163 -15.01 -5.85 -16.54
CA ASN A 163 -14.65 -4.65 -17.32
C ASN A 163 -13.13 -4.41 -17.42
N GLY A 164 -12.29 -5.38 -17.05
CA GLY A 164 -10.82 -5.26 -17.05
C GLY A 164 -10.25 -4.33 -15.98
N SER A 165 -11.08 -3.75 -15.12
CA SER A 165 -10.69 -2.84 -14.04
C SER A 165 -11.51 -3.14 -12.79
N TYR A 166 -10.86 -3.02 -11.63
CA TYR A 166 -11.49 -3.13 -10.32
C TYR A 166 -11.02 -1.96 -9.46
N ASP A 167 -11.95 -1.09 -9.15
CA ASP A 167 -11.71 0.15 -8.43
C ASP A 167 -12.37 0.08 -7.05
N ASN A 168 -11.62 0.42 -6.00
CA ASN A 168 -12.14 0.41 -4.63
C ASN A 168 -11.47 1.46 -3.74
N ILE A 169 -12.08 1.72 -2.58
CA ILE A 169 -11.53 2.59 -1.55
C ILE A 169 -11.21 1.73 -0.34
N SER A 170 -10.04 1.91 0.25
CA SER A 170 -9.64 1.24 1.48
C SER A 170 -9.45 2.20 2.64
N LEU A 171 -9.78 1.72 3.83
CA LEU A 171 -9.35 2.26 5.10
C LEU A 171 -8.28 1.33 5.68
N GLY A 172 -7.10 1.86 5.97
CA GLY A 172 -5.96 1.09 6.45
C GLY A 172 -5.40 1.61 7.75
N ILE A 173 -5.01 0.68 8.59
CA ILE A 173 -4.23 0.93 9.81
C ILE A 173 -2.90 0.21 9.70
N GLY A 174 -1.86 0.75 10.33
CA GLY A 174 -0.55 0.11 10.28
C GLY A 174 0.47 0.79 11.15
N PHE A 175 1.72 0.42 10.91
CA PHE A 175 2.87 0.96 11.64
C PHE A 175 4.02 1.22 10.68
N THR A 176 4.75 2.31 10.96
CA THR A 176 6.05 2.59 10.37
C THR A 176 7.11 2.49 11.48
N ILE A 177 8.21 1.79 11.22
CA ILE A 177 9.33 1.56 12.14
C ILE A 177 10.57 2.22 11.55
N PHE A 178 11.20 3.14 12.30
CA PHE A 178 12.42 3.86 11.91
C PHE A 178 13.66 3.34 12.61
#